data_71a442e6ca36d30fb206d5cdd676baad
#
_entry.id   71a442e6ca36d30fb206d5cdd676baad
#
_cell.length_a   1.000
_cell.length_b   1.000
_cell.length_c   1.000
_cell.angle_alpha   90.00
_cell.angle_beta   90.00
_cell.angle_gamma   90.00
#
_symmetry.space_group_name_H-M   'P 1'
#
loop_
_entity.id
_entity.type
_entity.pdbx_description
1 polymer ?
#
loop_
_entity_poly.entity_id
_entity_poly.type
_entity_poly.pdbx_seq_one_letter_code
_entity_poly.pdbx_strand_id
1 'polypeptide(L)' 'MRFAIVDDLGTERTLLKERLARQLRQRGTEAELLEFDSGEAFLAAEEAQ' A
#
# COMPACT_ATOMS: atom_id res chain seq x y z
N MET A 1 5.53 -9.75 5.15
CA MET A 1 5.73 -9.02 3.89
C MET A 1 5.00 -7.68 3.95
N ARG A 2 5.62 -6.64 3.47
CA ARG A 2 5.04 -5.29 3.50
C ARG A 2 5.00 -4.71 2.10
N PHE A 3 3.87 -4.09 1.76
CA PHE A 3 3.68 -3.42 0.47
C PHE A 3 3.29 -1.97 0.73
N ALA A 4 3.86 -1.07 -0.05
CA ALA A 4 3.50 0.34 -0.02
C ALA A 4 2.73 0.68 -1.30
N ILE A 5 1.59 1.32 -1.14
CA ILE A 5 0.77 1.79 -2.26
C ILE A 5 0.86 3.30 -2.28
N VAL A 6 1.45 3.84 -3.33
CA VAL A 6 1.67 5.28 -3.47
C VAL A 6 0.82 5.80 -4.62
N ASP A 7 -0.17 6.63 -4.32
CA ASP A 7 -1.04 7.21 -5.33
C ASP A 7 -1.66 8.49 -4.77
N ASP A 8 -1.63 9.56 -5.54
CA ASP A 8 -2.14 10.86 -5.11
C ASP A 8 -3.67 10.93 -5.11
N LEU A 9 -4.33 10.01 -5.81
CA LEU A 9 -5.80 9.95 -5.86
C LEU A 9 -6.30 8.91 -4.85
N GLY A 10 -7.02 9.38 -3.84
CA GLY A 10 -7.52 8.52 -2.76
C GLY A 10 -8.40 7.37 -3.25
N THR A 11 -9.27 7.63 -4.22
CA THR A 11 -10.15 6.60 -4.79
C THR A 11 -9.35 5.52 -5.51
N GLU A 12 -8.36 5.93 -6.31
CA GLU A 12 -7.49 5.00 -7.02
C GLU A 12 -6.66 4.17 -6.05
N ARG A 13 -6.13 4.83 -5.03
CA ARG A 13 -5.32 4.16 -4.00
C ARG A 13 -6.13 3.10 -3.27
N THR A 14 -7.38 3.41 -2.92
CA THR A 14 -8.26 2.46 -2.25
C THR A 14 -8.54 1.25 -3.12
N LEU A 15 -8.80 1.47 -4.42
CA LEU A 15 -9.05 0.38 -5.35
C LEU A 15 -7.84 -0.53 -5.51
N LEU A 16 -6.65 0.05 -5.59
CA LEU A 16 -5.41 -0.72 -5.69
C LEU A 16 -5.20 -1.56 -4.45
N LYS A 17 -5.43 -0.97 -3.29
CA LYS A 17 -5.30 -1.67 -2.02
C LYS A 17 -6.25 -2.87 -1.93
N GLU A 18 -7.51 -2.66 -2.32
CA GLU A 18 -8.51 -3.73 -2.28
C GLU A 18 -8.16 -4.88 -3.23
N ARG A 19 -7.70 -4.56 -4.43
CA ARG A 19 -7.30 -5.57 -5.41
C ARG A 19 -6.11 -6.37 -4.90
N LEU A 20 -5.11 -5.69 -4.36
CA LEU A 20 -3.93 -6.35 -3.84
C LEU A 20 -4.27 -7.23 -2.64
N ALA A 21 -5.09 -6.73 -1.73
CA ALA A 21 -5.53 -7.49 -0.56
C ALA A 21 -6.26 -8.78 -0.98
N ARG A 22 -7.09 -8.68 -2.00
CA ARG A 22 -7.82 -9.85 -2.51
C ARG A 22 -6.86 -10.89 -3.08
N GLN A 23 -5.89 -10.44 -3.87
CA GLN A 23 -4.89 -11.33 -4.47
C GLN A 23 -4.08 -12.05 -3.40
N LEU A 24 -3.65 -11.32 -2.39
CA LEU A 24 -2.85 -11.89 -1.30
C LEU A 24 -3.65 -12.92 -0.51
N ARG A 25 -4.94 -12.64 -0.25
CA ARG A 25 -5.79 -13.60 0.45
C ARG A 25 -5.98 -14.88 -0.35
N GLN A 26 -6.16 -14.76 -1.66
CA GLN A 26 -6.33 -15.94 -2.52
C GLN A 26 -5.09 -16.81 -2.52
N ARG A 27 -3.92 -16.21 -2.33
CA ARG A 27 -2.65 -16.93 -2.28
C ARG A 27 -2.28 -17.39 -0.88
N GLY A 28 -3.09 -17.04 0.12
CA GLY A 28 -2.80 -17.35 1.50
C GLY A 28 -1.59 -16.64 2.06
N THR A 29 -1.25 -15.49 1.49
CA THR A 29 -0.08 -14.70 1.90
C THR A 29 -0.51 -13.61 2.86
N GLU A 30 0.12 -13.55 4.03
CA GLU A 30 -0.08 -12.47 4.97
C GLU A 30 0.81 -11.29 4.59
N ALA A 31 0.23 -10.09 4.57
CA ALA A 31 0.97 -8.89 4.21
C ALA A 31 0.36 -7.67 4.86
N GLU A 32 1.23 -6.72 5.20
CA GLU A 32 0.84 -5.40 5.67
C GLU A 32 0.78 -4.47 4.48
N LEU A 33 -0.34 -3.78 4.32
CA LEU A 33 -0.54 -2.83 3.22
C LEU A 33 -0.54 -1.42 3.77
N LEU A 34 0.38 -0.60 3.28
CA LEU A 34 0.54 0.79 3.69
C LEU A 34 0.14 1.70 2.54
N GLU A 35 -0.56 2.78 2.85
CA GLU A 35 -1.01 3.73 1.84
C GLU A 35 -0.32 5.07 2.02
N PHE A 36 0.12 5.65 0.92
CA PHE A 36 0.76 6.98 0.91
C PHE A 36 0.19 7.80 -0.25
N ASP A 37 -0.04 9.07 -0.01
CA ASP A 37 -0.55 9.98 -1.04
C ASP A 37 0.54 10.53 -1.96
N SER A 38 1.81 10.33 -1.61
CA SER A 38 2.93 10.81 -2.41
C SER A 38 4.17 9.99 -2.15
N GLY A 39 5.11 10.03 -3.08
CA GLY A 39 6.42 9.42 -2.89
C GLY A 39 7.18 10.08 -1.73
N GLU A 40 6.98 11.38 -1.54
CA GLU A 40 7.61 12.10 -0.43
C GLU A 40 7.12 11.57 0.92
N ALA A 41 5.82 11.32 1.04
CA ALA A 41 5.26 10.75 2.27
C ALA A 41 5.83 9.36 2.54
N PHE A 42 5.98 8.55 1.49
CA PHE A 42 6.58 7.23 1.59
C PHE A 42 8.03 7.31 2.08
N LEU A 43 8.82 8.19 1.48
CA LEU A 43 10.22 8.35 1.87
C LEU A 43 10.36 8.86 3.30
N ALA A 44 9.50 9.78 3.71
CA ALA A 44 9.51 10.29 5.08
C ALA A 44 9.22 9.17 6.08
N ALA A 45 8.28 8.28 5.77
CA ALA A 45 7.95 7.15 6.63
C ALA A 45 9.13 6.18 6.74
N GLU A 46 9.85 5.94 5.63
CA GLU A 46 11.02 5.07 5.63
C GLU A 46 12.16 5.67 6.46
N GLU A 47 12.35 6.98 6.36
CA GLU A 47 13.40 7.66 7.12
C GLU A 47 13.12 7.68 8.62
N ALA A 48 11.84 7.62 9.02
CA ALA A 48 11.44 7.65 10.42
C ALA A 48 11.69 6.34 11.15
N GLN A 49 12.04 5.29 10.43
CA GLN A 49 12.29 3.96 11.02
C GLN A 49 13.79 3.70 11.30
#